data_6591d1314771f14432fe178c6eb1bd53
#
_entry.id   6591d1314771f14432fe178c6eb1bd53
#
_cell.length_a   1.000
_cell.length_b   1.000
_cell.length_c   1.000
_cell.angle_alpha   90.00
_cell.angle_beta   90.00
_cell.angle_gamma   90.00
#
_symmetry.space_group_name_H-M   'P 1'
#
loop_
_entity.id
_entity.type
_entity.pdbx_description
1 polymer ?
#
loop_
_entity_poly.entity_id
_entity_poly.type
_entity_poly.pdbx_seq_one_letter_code
_entity_poly.pdbx_strand_id
1 'polypeptide(L)'
;MKRTFLHIIGLLCTITCCAQQFMFTSIDTSDGLSDNCVLHILQLHDGRMAATTPHSIDLWDGHTCQSIEKDSLSSHPLTGYRGAYHAYADRQNRLWVKDYKKLWCYDSRLRLVTDCLPDTADDVYVDDEGEVFFIHQDTTNLLLDLKRMEGKLYRFYADGTVTCHQDGHLLYAAKASLDSTAITSLVITDTLRGRFYQLIDQKLCLEFDIHTRRWTEIFRANRLHTISQTDANTAYIVSRDGMWRIDLNSRKAEQVGQVMTEDGSYISSSRLNTIYTDREGYVWIGSYDHGLLKGCPSAPSGLASSLSVGSIWAVILIAVCLMTILWFWLYQRRRNLNFDLNPNCQLSTPNCQLPTVNCQPIDHELIDRATCLVEQNLATPNYTVERLAQDLCMDRTGLYKKMTAMLGRTPTAFMRSIRVNHAVQLIQGSSLTMTEVAERSGFSSASYMAKCFQEDLGKNPSDLRGNQQ
;
A
#
# COMPACT_ATOMS: atom_id res chain seq x y z
N MET A 1 19.36 -17.24 33.43
CA MET A 1 19.34 -15.77 33.23
C MET A 1 20.01 -15.32 31.87
N LYS A 2 21.18 -15.79 31.45
CA LYS A 2 21.78 -15.36 30.15
C LYS A 2 20.99 -15.78 28.92
N ARG A 3 20.34 -16.94 28.89
CA ARG A 3 19.53 -17.40 27.74
C ARG A 3 18.19 -16.69 27.62
N THR A 4 17.53 -16.34 28.71
CA THR A 4 16.29 -15.54 28.72
C THR A 4 16.52 -14.10 28.28
N PHE A 5 17.66 -13.51 28.59
CA PHE A 5 18.02 -12.15 28.16
C PHE A 5 18.27 -12.05 26.65
N LEU A 6 18.87 -13.09 26.04
CA LEU A 6 19.10 -13.16 24.59
C LEU A 6 17.79 -13.31 23.81
N HIS A 7 16.79 -14.03 24.35
CA HIS A 7 15.47 -14.18 23.73
C HIS A 7 14.65 -12.88 23.80
N ILE A 8 14.78 -12.10 24.88
CA ILE A 8 14.11 -10.79 25.01
C ILE A 8 14.73 -9.76 24.05
N ILE A 9 16.05 -9.77 23.86
CA ILE A 9 16.72 -8.91 22.87
C ILE A 9 16.34 -9.34 21.43
N GLY A 10 16.26 -10.63 21.15
CA GLY A 10 15.79 -11.15 19.86
C GLY A 10 14.32 -10.77 19.58
N LEU A 11 13.45 -10.80 20.59
CA LEU A 11 12.05 -10.40 20.46
C LEU A 11 11.89 -8.87 20.29
N LEU A 12 12.74 -8.07 20.95
CA LEU A 12 12.77 -6.60 20.80
C LEU A 12 13.34 -6.16 19.42
N CYS A 13 14.26 -6.92 18.84
CA CYS A 13 14.76 -6.64 17.50
C CYS A 13 13.75 -6.98 16.38
N THR A 14 12.80 -7.87 16.62
CA THR A 14 11.73 -8.18 15.64
C THR A 14 10.59 -7.16 15.62
N ILE A 15 10.48 -6.31 16.64
CA ILE A 15 9.42 -5.27 16.75
C ILE A 15 9.81 -3.99 15.98
N THR A 16 11.07 -3.79 15.61
CA THR A 16 11.53 -2.55 14.96
C THR A 16 11.53 -2.60 13.43
N CYS A 17 11.02 -3.64 12.80
CA CYS A 17 10.87 -3.76 11.35
C CYS A 17 9.38 -3.72 10.93
N CYS A 18 8.58 -2.84 11.54
CA CYS A 18 7.34 -2.40 10.91
C CYS A 18 7.71 -1.41 9.82
N ALA A 19 8.13 -1.90 8.66
CA ALA A 19 8.02 -1.15 7.41
C ALA A 19 6.56 -0.69 7.32
N GLN A 20 6.37 0.60 7.11
CA GLN A 20 5.06 1.23 6.96
C GLN A 20 4.33 0.48 5.84
N GLN A 21 3.41 -0.39 6.21
CA GLN A 21 2.69 -1.25 5.29
C GLN A 21 1.51 -0.43 4.79
N PHE A 22 1.59 0.03 3.53
CA PHE A 22 0.43 0.63 2.88
C PHE A 22 -0.65 -0.43 2.77
N MET A 23 -1.86 -0.08 3.17
CA MET A 23 -3.07 -0.84 2.89
C MET A 23 -3.75 -0.23 1.68
N PHE A 24 -4.09 -1.07 0.71
CA PHE A 24 -4.69 -0.64 -0.54
C PHE A 24 -6.12 -1.15 -0.67
N THR A 25 -7.02 -0.28 -1.10
CA THR A 25 -8.33 -0.66 -1.61
C THR A 25 -8.17 -1.06 -3.07
N SER A 26 -8.68 -2.22 -3.46
CA SER A 26 -8.68 -2.67 -4.87
C SER A 26 -9.90 -2.16 -5.58
N ILE A 27 -9.72 -1.70 -6.82
CA ILE A 27 -10.76 -1.31 -7.77
C ILE A 27 -10.51 -2.13 -9.03
N ASP A 28 -11.41 -3.01 -9.37
CA ASP A 28 -11.24 -3.98 -10.45
C ASP A 28 -12.43 -3.97 -11.44
N THR A 29 -12.50 -4.97 -12.31
CA THR A 29 -13.61 -5.09 -13.27
C THR A 29 -14.98 -5.25 -12.63
N SER A 30 -15.07 -5.69 -11.37
CA SER A 30 -16.33 -5.74 -10.64
C SER A 30 -16.80 -4.35 -10.17
N ASP A 31 -15.88 -3.40 -10.07
CA ASP A 31 -16.17 -1.99 -9.74
C ASP A 31 -16.37 -1.13 -11.00
N GLY A 32 -16.23 -1.74 -12.18
CA GLY A 32 -16.48 -1.11 -13.48
C GLY A 32 -15.25 -0.73 -14.29
N LEU A 33 -14.02 -1.13 -13.88
CA LEU A 33 -12.86 -1.03 -14.77
C LEU A 33 -13.06 -1.89 -16.02
N SER A 34 -12.55 -1.44 -17.16
CA SER A 34 -12.61 -2.18 -18.42
C SER A 34 -11.70 -3.41 -18.44
N ASP A 35 -10.60 -3.36 -17.72
CA ASP A 35 -9.59 -4.43 -17.64
C ASP A 35 -8.80 -4.31 -16.32
N ASN A 36 -8.41 -5.44 -15.75
CA ASN A 36 -7.54 -5.50 -14.56
C ASN A 36 -6.06 -5.21 -14.86
N CYS A 37 -5.69 -5.11 -16.13
CA CYS A 37 -4.36 -4.68 -16.55
C CYS A 37 -4.28 -3.16 -16.71
N VAL A 38 -3.72 -2.46 -15.73
CA VAL A 38 -3.57 -1.01 -15.74
C VAL A 38 -2.15 -0.64 -16.17
N LEU A 39 -2.02 0.13 -17.25
CA LEU A 39 -0.74 0.48 -17.87
C LEU A 39 -0.20 1.83 -17.40
N HIS A 40 -1.07 2.82 -17.21
CA HIS A 40 -0.70 4.16 -16.77
C HIS A 40 -1.81 4.78 -15.94
N ILE A 41 -1.45 5.66 -15.00
CA ILE A 41 -2.37 6.36 -14.11
C ILE A 41 -2.00 7.83 -14.09
N LEU A 42 -2.98 8.71 -14.12
CA LEU A 42 -2.82 10.13 -13.88
C LEU A 42 -4.08 10.73 -13.27
N GLN A 43 -3.94 11.89 -12.64
CA GLN A 43 -5.08 12.67 -12.14
C GLN A 43 -5.39 13.83 -13.10
N LEU A 44 -6.65 13.95 -13.49
CA LEU A 44 -7.16 15.11 -14.22
C LEU A 44 -7.24 16.34 -13.30
N HIS A 45 -7.30 17.54 -13.88
CA HIS A 45 -7.40 18.79 -13.11
C HIS A 45 -8.70 18.88 -12.29
N ASP A 46 -9.76 18.19 -12.70
CA ASP A 46 -11.03 18.12 -11.96
C ASP A 46 -11.04 17.08 -10.83
N GLY A 47 -9.92 16.39 -10.60
CA GLY A 47 -9.73 15.42 -9.52
C GLY A 47 -9.99 13.97 -9.92
N ARG A 48 -10.63 13.69 -11.06
CA ARG A 48 -10.84 12.32 -11.52
C ARG A 48 -9.51 11.63 -11.83
N MET A 49 -9.47 10.33 -11.59
CA MET A 49 -8.32 9.49 -11.94
C MET A 49 -8.54 8.86 -13.31
N ALA A 50 -7.56 8.98 -14.19
CA ALA A 50 -7.54 8.28 -15.46
C ALA A 50 -6.60 7.08 -15.37
N ALA A 51 -7.10 5.91 -15.71
CA ALA A 51 -6.33 4.68 -15.83
C ALA A 51 -6.36 4.22 -17.29
N THR A 52 -5.22 3.98 -17.91
CA THR A 52 -5.18 3.40 -19.26
C THR A 52 -4.99 1.90 -19.17
N THR A 53 -5.78 1.16 -19.91
CA THR A 53 -5.67 -0.29 -20.08
C THR A 53 -5.18 -0.62 -21.49
N PRO A 54 -4.94 -1.87 -21.87
CA PRO A 54 -4.55 -2.22 -23.23
C PRO A 54 -5.51 -1.72 -24.30
N HIS A 55 -6.81 -1.72 -24.02
CA HIS A 55 -7.85 -1.43 -25.02
C HIS A 55 -8.67 -0.19 -24.72
N SER A 56 -8.64 0.32 -23.49
CA SER A 56 -9.54 1.37 -23.04
C SER A 56 -8.83 2.44 -22.20
N ILE A 57 -9.58 3.48 -21.90
CA ILE A 57 -9.25 4.51 -20.92
C ILE A 57 -10.41 4.54 -19.94
N ASP A 58 -10.12 4.36 -18.69
CA ASP A 58 -11.07 4.35 -17.59
C ASP A 58 -10.94 5.62 -16.76
N LEU A 59 -12.04 6.33 -16.54
CA LEU A 59 -12.10 7.47 -15.64
C LEU A 59 -12.87 7.09 -14.37
N TRP A 60 -12.18 7.18 -13.26
CA TRP A 60 -12.71 6.94 -11.92
C TRP A 60 -12.98 8.28 -11.21
N ASP A 61 -14.22 8.50 -10.77
CA ASP A 61 -14.65 9.72 -10.07
C ASP A 61 -14.70 9.58 -8.54
N GLY A 62 -14.27 8.44 -8.02
CA GLY A 62 -14.35 8.08 -6.60
C GLY A 62 -15.47 7.08 -6.29
N HIS A 63 -16.44 6.90 -7.19
CA HIS A 63 -17.61 6.03 -7.00
C HIS A 63 -17.91 5.17 -8.21
N THR A 64 -17.75 5.72 -9.40
CA THR A 64 -18.08 5.05 -10.66
C THR A 64 -16.94 5.14 -11.64
N CYS A 65 -16.85 4.14 -12.51
CA CYS A 65 -15.89 4.09 -13.61
C CYS A 65 -16.60 4.32 -14.94
N GLN A 66 -16.09 5.26 -15.72
CA GLN A 66 -16.54 5.48 -17.09
C GLN A 66 -15.40 5.04 -18.03
N SER A 67 -15.69 4.06 -18.90
CA SER A 67 -14.69 3.51 -19.82
C SER A 67 -14.92 3.95 -21.25
N ILE A 68 -13.83 4.19 -21.98
CA ILE A 68 -13.83 4.46 -23.41
C ILE A 68 -12.85 3.52 -24.09
N GLU A 69 -13.32 2.85 -25.13
CA GLU A 69 -12.47 2.01 -25.98
C GLU A 69 -11.56 2.87 -26.85
N LYS A 70 -10.26 2.51 -26.92
CA LYS A 70 -9.28 3.14 -27.79
C LYS A 70 -9.41 2.60 -29.23
N ASP A 71 -10.15 3.30 -30.07
CA ASP A 71 -10.24 2.95 -31.48
C ASP A 71 -8.94 3.33 -32.24
N SER A 72 -8.25 2.33 -32.71
CA SER A 72 -7.01 2.52 -33.50
C SER A 72 -7.18 3.26 -34.81
N LEU A 73 -8.38 3.23 -35.40
CA LEU A 73 -8.68 3.93 -36.66
C LEU A 73 -8.85 5.44 -36.45
N SER A 74 -9.21 5.84 -35.23
CA SER A 74 -9.41 7.25 -34.87
C SER A 74 -8.18 7.88 -34.21
N SER A 75 -7.00 7.22 -34.27
CA SER A 75 -5.76 7.75 -33.71
C SER A 75 -5.02 8.64 -34.70
N HIS A 76 -4.39 9.71 -34.21
CA HIS A 76 -3.40 10.45 -34.98
C HIS A 76 -2.07 9.70 -35.03
N PRO A 77 -1.43 9.58 -36.22
CA PRO A 77 -0.11 8.99 -36.32
C PRO A 77 0.95 9.96 -35.75
N LEU A 78 1.86 9.45 -34.91
CA LEU A 78 3.03 10.16 -34.43
C LEU A 78 4.27 9.62 -35.16
N THR A 79 4.98 10.47 -35.88
CA THR A 79 6.16 10.05 -36.70
C THR A 79 7.42 9.92 -35.87
N GLY A 80 7.59 10.75 -34.83
CA GLY A 80 8.77 10.82 -34.00
C GLY A 80 8.73 9.94 -32.74
N TYR A 81 7.54 9.70 -32.17
CA TYR A 81 7.41 9.00 -30.90
C TYR A 81 7.68 7.49 -31.02
N ARG A 82 8.54 6.96 -30.15
CA ARG A 82 8.91 5.53 -30.08
C ARG A 82 8.74 4.95 -28.68
N GLY A 83 8.21 5.76 -27.74
CA GLY A 83 8.15 5.42 -26.32
C GLY A 83 7.00 4.49 -25.94
N ALA A 84 7.01 4.08 -24.69
CA ALA A 84 5.93 3.39 -24.03
C ALA A 84 4.72 4.32 -23.81
N TYR A 85 3.67 3.81 -23.21
CA TYR A 85 2.50 4.61 -22.87
C TYR A 85 2.86 5.89 -22.10
N HIS A 86 2.41 7.04 -22.64
CA HIS A 86 2.38 8.31 -21.90
C HIS A 86 0.97 8.88 -21.96
N ALA A 87 0.49 9.39 -20.83
CA ALA A 87 -0.76 10.11 -20.77
C ALA A 87 -0.56 11.44 -20.03
N TYR A 88 -1.24 12.47 -20.50
CA TYR A 88 -1.18 13.82 -19.95
C TYR A 88 -2.58 14.40 -19.78
N ALA A 89 -2.77 15.23 -18.76
CA ALA A 89 -3.95 16.07 -18.62
C ALA A 89 -3.56 17.53 -18.80
N ASP A 90 -4.25 18.26 -19.68
CA ASP A 90 -4.01 19.69 -19.87
C ASP A 90 -4.95 20.56 -19.00
N ARG A 91 -4.70 21.90 -18.97
CA ARG A 91 -5.51 22.87 -18.21
C ARG A 91 -6.99 22.88 -18.59
N GLN A 92 -7.36 22.37 -19.76
CA GLN A 92 -8.75 22.25 -20.21
C GLN A 92 -9.39 20.91 -19.86
N ASN A 93 -8.69 20.11 -19.05
CA ASN A 93 -9.08 18.73 -18.74
C ASN A 93 -9.16 17.81 -19.95
N ARG A 94 -8.44 18.12 -21.03
CA ARG A 94 -8.29 17.16 -22.12
C ARG A 94 -7.27 16.11 -21.72
N LEU A 95 -7.56 14.87 -22.08
CA LEU A 95 -6.70 13.73 -21.86
C LEU A 95 -5.97 13.39 -23.15
N TRP A 96 -4.65 13.47 -23.11
CA TRP A 96 -3.75 13.14 -24.21
C TRP A 96 -3.11 11.79 -23.92
N VAL A 97 -3.28 10.81 -24.83
CA VAL A 97 -2.73 9.46 -24.67
C VAL A 97 -1.86 9.12 -25.84
N LYS A 98 -0.60 8.85 -25.57
CA LYS A 98 0.39 8.37 -26.55
C LYS A 98 0.64 6.88 -26.37
N ASP A 99 0.59 6.13 -27.45
CA ASP A 99 0.91 4.71 -27.47
C ASP A 99 1.70 4.37 -28.74
N TYR A 100 2.96 4.07 -28.60
CA TYR A 100 3.90 3.87 -29.71
C TYR A 100 3.90 5.03 -30.70
N LYS A 101 3.20 4.89 -31.81
CA LYS A 101 3.09 5.89 -32.88
C LYS A 101 1.69 6.45 -33.03
N LYS A 102 0.88 6.35 -31.98
CA LYS A 102 -0.51 6.77 -31.97
C LYS A 102 -0.76 7.79 -30.89
N LEU A 103 -1.61 8.75 -31.20
CA LEU A 103 -2.07 9.77 -30.27
C LEU A 103 -3.59 9.81 -30.29
N TRP A 104 -4.19 9.83 -29.11
CA TRP A 104 -5.59 10.16 -28.90
C TRP A 104 -5.68 11.39 -28.01
N CYS A 105 -6.64 12.26 -28.34
CA CYS A 105 -7.02 13.38 -27.48
C CYS A 105 -8.50 13.29 -27.15
N TYR A 106 -8.84 13.30 -25.89
CA TYR A 106 -10.22 13.29 -25.40
C TYR A 106 -10.53 14.57 -24.63
N ASP A 107 -11.73 15.12 -24.85
CA ASP A 107 -12.20 16.27 -24.06
C ASP A 107 -12.57 15.83 -22.61
N SER A 108 -12.92 16.80 -21.78
CA SER A 108 -13.30 16.55 -20.35
C SER A 108 -14.53 15.64 -20.18
N ARG A 109 -15.27 15.37 -21.25
CA ARG A 109 -16.41 14.45 -21.31
C ARG A 109 -16.06 13.13 -22.00
N LEU A 110 -14.77 12.87 -22.21
CA LEU A 110 -14.26 11.71 -22.93
C LEU A 110 -14.72 11.57 -24.38
N ARG A 111 -15.04 12.65 -25.06
CA ARG A 111 -15.29 12.63 -26.48
C ARG A 111 -13.99 12.84 -27.23
N LEU A 112 -13.74 12.01 -28.23
CA LEU A 112 -12.57 12.10 -29.08
C LEU A 112 -12.50 13.47 -29.78
N VAL A 113 -11.33 14.09 -29.74
CA VAL A 113 -11.02 15.34 -30.46
C VAL A 113 -10.17 14.99 -31.68
N THR A 114 -10.75 15.05 -32.90
CA THR A 114 -10.10 14.60 -34.11
C THR A 114 -9.03 15.56 -34.63
N ASP A 115 -9.24 16.86 -34.47
CA ASP A 115 -8.32 17.90 -34.93
C ASP A 115 -7.46 18.46 -33.77
N CYS A 116 -6.88 17.57 -32.98
CA CYS A 116 -6.13 17.96 -31.80
C CYS A 116 -4.67 18.35 -32.08
N LEU A 117 -4.08 17.88 -33.17
CA LEU A 117 -2.69 18.15 -33.56
C LEU A 117 -2.66 19.07 -34.82
N PRO A 118 -2.00 20.23 -34.76
CA PRO A 118 -1.84 21.09 -35.92
C PRO A 118 -0.94 20.46 -36.97
N ASP A 119 -1.16 20.79 -38.28
CA ASP A 119 -0.40 20.25 -39.39
C ASP A 119 1.12 20.52 -39.30
N THR A 120 1.52 21.51 -38.52
CA THR A 120 2.92 21.92 -38.31
C THR A 120 3.64 21.13 -37.21
N ALA A 121 2.94 20.22 -36.53
CA ALA A 121 3.50 19.42 -35.45
C ALA A 121 3.34 17.92 -35.70
N ASP A 122 4.34 17.18 -35.31
CA ASP A 122 4.36 15.72 -35.40
C ASP A 122 4.41 15.04 -34.02
N ASP A 123 4.41 15.85 -32.94
CA ASP A 123 4.34 15.36 -31.57
C ASP A 123 3.74 16.42 -30.61
N VAL A 124 3.32 15.99 -29.41
CA VAL A 124 2.74 16.82 -28.38
C VAL A 124 3.27 16.43 -27.00
N TYR A 125 3.49 17.43 -26.15
CA TYR A 125 3.83 17.27 -24.73
C TYR A 125 2.98 18.21 -23.90
N VAL A 126 2.76 17.85 -22.65
CA VAL A 126 2.06 18.70 -21.68
C VAL A 126 2.94 18.79 -20.44
N ASP A 127 3.21 20.00 -19.98
CA ASP A 127 4.02 20.23 -18.80
C ASP A 127 3.23 20.02 -17.49
N ASP A 128 3.93 20.16 -16.35
CA ASP A 128 3.33 19.96 -15.03
C ASP A 128 2.27 21.02 -14.67
N GLU A 129 2.22 22.14 -15.41
CA GLU A 129 1.19 23.16 -15.29
C GLU A 129 0.00 22.95 -16.25
N GLY A 130 0.04 21.90 -17.08
CA GLY A 130 -0.99 21.58 -18.07
C GLY A 130 -0.94 22.44 -19.33
N GLU A 131 0.19 23.09 -19.62
CA GLU A 131 0.41 23.80 -20.87
C GLU A 131 0.80 22.83 -21.99
N VAL A 132 0.15 22.96 -23.16
CA VAL A 132 0.34 22.05 -24.31
C VAL A 132 1.40 22.61 -25.23
N PHE A 133 2.39 21.79 -25.58
CA PHE A 133 3.46 22.08 -26.50
C PHE A 133 3.35 21.20 -27.73
N PHE A 134 3.10 21.80 -28.87
CA PHE A 134 3.15 21.13 -30.17
C PHE A 134 4.57 21.21 -30.71
N ILE A 135 5.16 20.07 -30.99
CA ILE A 135 6.58 19.94 -31.34
C ILE A 135 6.74 19.38 -32.72
N HIS A 136 7.70 19.93 -33.46
CA HIS A 136 8.28 19.26 -34.60
C HIS A 136 9.57 18.56 -34.17
N GLN A 137 9.58 17.23 -34.23
CA GLN A 137 10.68 16.42 -33.70
C GLN A 137 11.93 16.54 -34.58
N ASP A 138 13.04 16.88 -33.95
CA ASP A 138 14.35 16.78 -34.59
C ASP A 138 14.79 15.31 -34.62
N THR A 139 14.95 14.76 -35.84
CA THR A 139 15.36 13.37 -36.03
C THR A 139 16.79 13.08 -35.54
N THR A 140 17.61 14.11 -35.35
CA THR A 140 19.00 13.99 -34.89
C THR A 140 19.07 13.87 -33.35
N ASN A 141 18.20 14.55 -32.61
CA ASN A 141 18.15 14.49 -31.19
C ASN A 141 16.70 14.63 -30.64
N LEU A 142 16.01 13.50 -30.48
CA LEU A 142 14.60 13.46 -30.11
C LEU A 142 14.36 14.08 -28.74
N LEU A 143 13.35 14.95 -28.65
CA LEU A 143 12.78 15.37 -27.38
C LEU A 143 12.02 14.19 -26.77
N LEU A 144 12.34 13.83 -25.53
CA LEU A 144 11.73 12.72 -24.81
C LEU A 144 10.69 13.16 -23.80
N ASP A 145 10.92 14.31 -23.15
CA ASP A 145 9.99 14.87 -22.16
C ASP A 145 10.26 16.35 -21.95
N LEU A 146 9.28 17.07 -21.39
CA LEU A 146 9.46 18.44 -20.94
C LEU A 146 8.73 18.67 -19.61
N LYS A 147 9.33 19.49 -18.76
CA LYS A 147 8.84 19.81 -17.42
C LYS A 147 9.07 21.26 -17.09
N ARG A 148 8.27 21.81 -16.20
CA ARG A 148 8.42 23.17 -15.69
C ARG A 148 8.85 23.16 -14.22
N MET A 149 9.80 24.02 -13.87
CA MET A 149 10.25 24.22 -12.50
C MET A 149 10.76 25.65 -12.32
N GLU A 150 10.36 26.33 -11.24
CA GLU A 150 10.74 27.72 -10.93
C GLU A 150 10.49 28.70 -12.11
N GLY A 151 9.37 28.53 -12.82
CA GLY A 151 9.03 29.36 -13.99
C GLY A 151 9.88 29.12 -15.23
N LYS A 152 10.76 28.13 -15.21
CA LYS A 152 11.62 27.76 -16.34
C LYS A 152 11.17 26.46 -16.96
N LEU A 153 11.33 26.32 -18.29
CA LEU A 153 11.01 25.13 -19.06
C LEU A 153 12.28 24.31 -19.28
N TYR A 154 12.22 23.03 -18.88
CA TYR A 154 13.28 22.05 -19.07
C TYR A 154 12.88 21.05 -20.14
N ARG A 155 13.76 20.82 -21.11
CA ARG A 155 13.57 19.88 -22.21
C ARG A 155 14.60 18.76 -22.10
N PHE A 156 14.16 17.51 -22.10
CA PHE A 156 14.99 16.31 -21.92
C PHE A 156 15.10 15.58 -23.25
N TYR A 157 16.33 15.37 -23.72
CA TYR A 157 16.61 14.82 -25.03
C TYR A 157 17.21 13.41 -24.97
N ALA A 158 17.09 12.69 -26.08
CA ALA A 158 17.52 11.31 -26.23
C ALA A 158 19.03 11.08 -26.00
N ASP A 159 19.85 12.08 -26.27
CA ASP A 159 21.31 12.01 -26.06
C ASP A 159 21.74 12.29 -24.61
N GLY A 160 20.79 12.43 -23.67
CA GLY A 160 21.01 12.76 -22.27
C GLY A 160 21.18 14.27 -22.01
N THR A 161 20.99 15.12 -23.02
CA THR A 161 21.00 16.57 -22.85
C THR A 161 19.72 17.02 -22.19
N VAL A 162 19.83 17.90 -21.20
CA VAL A 162 18.73 18.72 -20.68
C VAL A 162 19.02 20.19 -21.00
N THR A 163 18.04 20.89 -21.54
CA THR A 163 18.13 22.34 -21.79
C THR A 163 17.14 23.09 -20.89
N CYS A 164 17.57 24.20 -20.34
CA CYS A 164 16.74 25.08 -19.52
C CYS A 164 16.43 26.36 -20.29
N HIS A 165 15.15 26.70 -20.39
CA HIS A 165 14.66 27.89 -21.12
C HIS A 165 13.82 28.77 -20.21
N GLN A 166 13.90 30.07 -20.45
CA GLN A 166 13.03 31.09 -19.83
C GLN A 166 12.63 32.08 -20.91
N ASP A 167 11.35 32.39 -20.98
CA ASP A 167 10.76 33.31 -21.99
C ASP A 167 11.20 32.99 -23.43
N GLY A 168 11.32 31.69 -23.74
CA GLY A 168 11.77 31.18 -25.04
C GLY A 168 13.29 31.18 -25.27
N HIS A 169 14.08 31.77 -24.37
CA HIS A 169 15.54 31.87 -24.49
C HIS A 169 16.24 30.71 -23.76
N LEU A 170 17.23 30.10 -24.41
CA LEU A 170 18.10 29.10 -23.80
C LEU A 170 18.99 29.76 -22.73
N LEU A 171 18.88 29.28 -21.48
CA LEU A 171 19.75 29.72 -20.39
C LEU A 171 21.02 28.88 -20.27
N TYR A 172 20.85 27.55 -20.33
CA TYR A 172 21.97 26.61 -20.28
C TYR A 172 21.56 25.24 -20.79
N ALA A 173 22.56 24.41 -21.05
CA ALA A 173 22.41 22.98 -21.32
C ALA A 173 23.34 22.18 -20.39
N ALA A 174 22.92 21.00 -19.99
CA ALA A 174 23.71 20.03 -19.26
C ALA A 174 23.49 18.64 -19.88
N LYS A 175 24.55 17.79 -19.84
CA LYS A 175 24.49 16.49 -20.48
C LYS A 175 24.82 15.39 -19.50
N ALA A 176 23.98 14.33 -19.46
CA ALA A 176 24.27 13.10 -18.75
C ALA A 176 25.24 12.23 -19.58
N SER A 177 26.06 11.45 -18.88
CA SER A 177 26.85 10.41 -19.53
C SER A 177 25.96 9.18 -19.70
N LEU A 178 25.52 8.91 -20.92
CA LEU A 178 24.74 7.73 -21.29
C LEU A 178 25.59 6.79 -22.16
N ASP A 179 25.36 5.49 -21.97
CA ASP A 179 26.06 4.45 -22.78
C ASP A 179 25.54 4.41 -24.21
N SER A 180 24.30 4.89 -24.45
CA SER A 180 23.65 4.94 -25.74
C SER A 180 22.61 6.06 -25.78
N THR A 181 22.13 6.41 -26.98
CA THR A 181 20.99 7.32 -27.14
C THR A 181 19.73 6.67 -26.58
N ALA A 182 19.05 7.38 -25.67
CA ALA A 182 17.82 6.90 -25.05
C ALA A 182 16.65 6.86 -26.06
N ILE A 183 15.80 5.85 -25.94
CA ILE A 183 14.60 5.70 -26.78
C ILE A 183 13.36 6.15 -26.02
N THR A 184 13.34 5.88 -24.71
CA THR A 184 12.19 6.21 -23.84
C THR A 184 12.66 6.93 -22.59
N SER A 185 11.81 7.82 -22.09
CA SER A 185 12.06 8.54 -20.85
C SER A 185 10.73 8.85 -20.15
N LEU A 186 10.77 8.84 -18.83
CA LEU A 186 9.76 9.39 -17.95
C LEU A 186 10.44 10.32 -16.95
N VAL A 187 9.96 11.54 -16.83
CA VAL A 187 10.53 12.53 -15.90
C VAL A 187 9.48 12.91 -14.84
N ILE A 188 9.87 12.87 -13.58
CA ILE A 188 9.08 13.47 -12.50
C ILE A 188 9.81 14.66 -11.87
N THR A 189 9.03 15.56 -11.28
CA THR A 189 9.49 16.84 -10.74
C THR A 189 9.47 16.81 -9.21
N ASP A 190 10.62 17.07 -8.58
CA ASP A 190 10.74 17.31 -7.14
C ASP A 190 10.97 18.81 -6.90
N THR A 191 9.88 19.54 -6.75
CA THR A 191 9.93 21.00 -6.54
C THR A 191 10.54 21.39 -5.21
N LEU A 192 10.46 20.53 -4.19
CA LEU A 192 11.01 20.81 -2.86
C LEU A 192 12.54 20.87 -2.86
N ARG A 193 13.19 20.05 -3.70
CA ARG A 193 14.66 19.98 -3.79
C ARG A 193 15.25 20.65 -5.02
N GLY A 194 14.41 21.12 -5.94
CA GLY A 194 14.87 21.59 -7.23
C GLY A 194 15.52 20.48 -8.05
N ARG A 195 14.86 19.32 -8.14
CA ARG A 195 15.39 18.14 -8.84
C ARG A 195 14.38 17.53 -9.79
N PHE A 196 14.91 16.91 -10.83
CA PHE A 196 14.15 16.02 -11.70
C PHE A 196 14.69 14.60 -11.56
N TYR A 197 13.79 13.62 -11.52
CA TYR A 197 14.16 12.21 -11.61
C TYR A 197 13.71 11.68 -12.96
N GLN A 198 14.67 11.16 -13.73
CA GLN A 198 14.44 10.66 -15.07
C GLN A 198 14.68 9.16 -15.14
N LEU A 199 13.66 8.40 -15.54
CA LEU A 199 13.81 7.01 -15.93
C LEU A 199 14.20 6.95 -17.43
N ILE A 200 15.28 6.26 -17.74
CA ILE A 200 15.82 6.15 -19.11
C ILE A 200 15.83 4.67 -19.51
N ASP A 201 15.24 4.39 -20.68
CA ASP A 201 15.21 3.08 -21.35
C ASP A 201 14.82 1.91 -20.44
N GLN A 202 13.95 2.19 -19.46
CA GLN A 202 13.50 1.21 -18.49
C GLN A 202 14.64 0.54 -17.68
N LYS A 203 15.79 1.20 -17.55
CA LYS A 203 16.96 0.61 -16.86
C LYS A 203 17.62 1.51 -15.83
N LEU A 204 17.59 2.81 -16.07
CA LEU A 204 18.39 3.78 -15.34
C LEU A 204 17.49 4.86 -14.75
N CYS A 205 17.69 5.19 -13.47
CA CYS A 205 17.11 6.37 -12.83
C CYS A 205 18.22 7.38 -12.55
N LEU A 206 18.12 8.55 -13.19
CA LEU A 206 19.03 9.69 -13.00
C LEU A 206 18.33 10.79 -12.22
N GLU A 207 19.08 11.49 -11.40
CA GLU A 207 18.69 12.74 -10.73
C GLU A 207 19.41 13.91 -11.42
N PHE A 208 18.67 14.93 -11.83
CA PHE A 208 19.20 16.20 -12.28
C PHE A 208 18.92 17.29 -11.25
N ASP A 209 19.96 17.89 -10.72
CA ASP A 209 19.86 19.00 -9.76
C ASP A 209 19.99 20.33 -10.50
N ILE A 210 18.95 21.18 -10.46
CA ILE A 210 18.89 22.44 -11.22
C ILE A 210 19.88 23.50 -10.71
N HIS A 211 20.24 23.43 -9.43
CA HIS A 211 21.14 24.42 -8.81
C HIS A 211 22.60 24.11 -9.14
N THR A 212 23.00 22.83 -9.05
CA THR A 212 24.36 22.39 -9.41
C THR A 212 24.52 22.10 -10.89
N ARG A 213 23.41 21.94 -11.63
CA ARG A 213 23.36 21.57 -13.06
C ARG A 213 24.06 20.24 -13.34
N ARG A 214 23.98 19.29 -12.40
CA ARG A 214 24.66 18.00 -12.49
C ARG A 214 23.67 16.85 -12.49
N TRP A 215 24.05 15.84 -13.24
CA TRP A 215 23.40 14.55 -13.25
C TRP A 215 24.08 13.60 -12.26
N THR A 216 23.26 12.78 -11.59
CA THR A 216 23.71 11.72 -10.68
C THR A 216 22.87 10.49 -10.91
N GLU A 217 23.50 9.32 -11.09
CA GLU A 217 22.79 8.05 -11.08
C GLU A 217 22.36 7.73 -9.66
N ILE A 218 21.06 7.41 -9.45
CA ILE A 218 20.54 7.07 -8.13
C ILE A 218 20.09 5.63 -8.04
N PHE A 219 19.69 5.02 -9.17
CA PHE A 219 19.19 3.64 -9.17
C PHE A 219 19.30 3.01 -10.56
N ARG A 220 19.58 1.70 -10.57
CA ARG A 220 19.64 0.90 -11.79
C ARG A 220 19.00 -0.46 -11.55
N ALA A 221 18.05 -0.84 -12.40
CA ALA A 221 17.45 -2.18 -12.42
C ALA A 221 16.89 -2.48 -13.81
N ASN A 222 16.41 -3.70 -14.02
CA ASN A 222 15.80 -4.08 -15.27
C ASN A 222 14.33 -3.70 -15.31
N ARG A 223 13.87 -3.21 -16.46
CA ARG A 223 12.47 -2.91 -16.76
C ARG A 223 11.81 -2.03 -15.71
N LEU A 224 12.40 -0.87 -15.45
CA LEU A 224 11.79 0.21 -14.69
C LEU A 224 10.59 0.73 -15.46
N HIS A 225 9.41 0.79 -14.83
CA HIS A 225 8.17 1.21 -15.48
C HIS A 225 7.85 2.66 -15.14
N THR A 226 7.65 2.95 -13.87
CA THR A 226 7.30 4.29 -13.41
C THR A 226 7.99 4.61 -12.09
N ILE A 227 8.08 5.90 -11.82
CA ILE A 227 8.53 6.45 -10.55
C ILE A 227 7.49 7.45 -10.05
N SER A 228 7.23 7.47 -8.76
CA SER A 228 6.40 8.50 -8.11
C SER A 228 6.98 8.89 -6.77
N GLN A 229 6.99 10.18 -6.49
CA GLN A 229 7.34 10.73 -5.19
C GLN A 229 6.09 10.73 -4.32
N THR A 230 6.13 10.06 -3.15
CA THR A 230 4.98 9.92 -2.25
C THR A 230 5.00 10.86 -1.07
N ASP A 231 6.19 11.30 -0.68
CA ASP A 231 6.38 12.31 0.36
C ASP A 231 7.69 13.09 0.13
N ALA A 232 8.00 14.02 1.02
CA ALA A 232 9.19 14.85 0.91
C ALA A 232 10.51 14.05 0.80
N ASN A 233 10.58 12.84 1.31
CA ASN A 233 11.83 12.07 1.40
C ASN A 233 11.79 10.72 0.67
N THR A 234 10.64 10.31 0.19
CA THR A 234 10.44 8.96 -0.35
C THR A 234 9.88 9.00 -1.76
N ALA A 235 10.50 8.24 -2.64
CA ALA A 235 9.95 7.89 -3.93
C ALA A 235 9.86 6.36 -4.07
N TYR A 236 8.92 5.90 -4.88
CA TYR A 236 8.81 4.50 -5.26
C TYR A 236 9.02 4.35 -6.75
N ILE A 237 9.75 3.33 -7.13
CA ILE A 237 9.92 2.89 -8.51
C ILE A 237 9.28 1.52 -8.65
N VAL A 238 8.40 1.38 -9.62
CA VAL A 238 7.86 0.08 -10.04
C VAL A 238 8.68 -0.46 -11.19
N SER A 239 9.07 -1.71 -11.09
CA SER A 239 9.81 -2.46 -12.11
C SER A 239 9.18 -3.84 -12.29
N ARG A 240 9.56 -4.55 -13.36
CA ARG A 240 9.12 -5.93 -13.55
C ARG A 240 9.59 -6.87 -12.43
N ASP A 241 10.74 -6.56 -11.81
CA ASP A 241 11.32 -7.37 -10.74
C ASP A 241 10.72 -7.00 -9.36
N GLY A 242 9.77 -6.08 -9.31
CA GLY A 242 9.07 -5.63 -8.14
C GLY A 242 9.11 -4.13 -7.91
N MET A 243 8.69 -3.70 -6.74
CA MET A 243 8.66 -2.30 -6.34
C MET A 243 9.87 -1.99 -5.43
N TRP A 244 10.43 -0.79 -5.60
CA TRP A 244 11.55 -0.28 -4.84
C TRP A 244 11.18 1.01 -4.15
N ARG A 245 11.47 1.10 -2.86
CA ARG A 245 11.42 2.34 -2.10
C ARG A 245 12.78 3.00 -2.12
N ILE A 246 12.82 4.29 -2.45
CA ILE A 246 14.05 5.09 -2.50
C ILE A 246 13.95 6.20 -1.47
N ASP A 247 14.90 6.27 -0.56
CA ASP A 247 15.11 7.44 0.30
C ASP A 247 15.86 8.50 -0.50
N LEU A 248 15.20 9.62 -0.78
CA LEU A 248 15.72 10.70 -1.63
C LEU A 248 16.86 11.50 -0.99
N ASN A 249 17.07 11.39 0.32
CA ASN A 249 18.17 12.06 1.01
C ASN A 249 19.44 11.20 0.97
N SER A 250 19.31 9.92 1.36
CA SER A 250 20.45 8.99 1.41
C SER A 250 20.71 8.28 0.08
N ARG A 251 19.75 8.36 -0.87
CA ARG A 251 19.77 7.64 -2.17
C ARG A 251 19.84 6.12 -2.03
N LYS A 252 19.38 5.59 -0.90
CA LYS A 252 19.31 4.15 -0.67
C LYS A 252 17.99 3.60 -1.20
N ALA A 253 18.07 2.47 -1.89
CA ALA A 253 16.93 1.75 -2.41
C ALA A 253 16.71 0.46 -1.62
N GLU A 254 15.46 0.17 -1.28
CA GLU A 254 15.03 -1.06 -0.60
C GLU A 254 13.89 -1.70 -1.40
N GLN A 255 13.95 -3.01 -1.59
CA GLN A 255 12.92 -3.73 -2.31
C GLN A 255 11.68 -3.94 -1.43
N VAL A 256 10.52 -3.61 -1.97
CA VAL A 256 9.21 -3.92 -1.38
C VAL A 256 8.73 -5.24 -1.98
N GLY A 257 8.64 -6.30 -1.17
CA GLY A 257 8.32 -7.64 -1.68
C GLY A 257 6.86 -7.80 -2.10
N GLN A 258 5.94 -7.21 -1.35
CA GLN A 258 4.50 -7.30 -1.57
C GLN A 258 3.76 -6.10 -0.99
N VAL A 259 2.56 -5.86 -1.46
CA VAL A 259 1.61 -4.87 -0.93
C VAL A 259 0.40 -5.58 -0.35
N MET A 260 -0.22 -5.00 0.67
CA MET A 260 -1.38 -5.58 1.35
C MET A 260 -2.65 -4.83 0.95
N THR A 261 -3.72 -5.57 0.69
CA THR A 261 -5.05 -5.04 0.42
C THR A 261 -5.91 -5.04 1.69
N GLU A 262 -6.97 -4.24 1.72
CA GLU A 262 -7.86 -4.08 2.89
C GLU A 262 -8.56 -5.38 3.29
N ASP A 263 -8.76 -6.31 2.37
CA ASP A 263 -9.30 -7.65 2.64
C ASP A 263 -8.28 -8.60 3.29
N GLY A 264 -7.03 -8.13 3.48
CA GLY A 264 -5.92 -8.87 4.08
C GLY A 264 -5.19 -9.78 3.11
N SER A 265 -5.44 -9.68 1.81
CA SER A 265 -4.67 -10.39 0.79
C SER A 265 -3.35 -9.66 0.48
N TYR A 266 -2.40 -10.40 -0.11
CA TYR A 266 -1.09 -9.86 -0.47
C TYR A 266 -0.86 -9.99 -1.97
N ILE A 267 -0.49 -8.89 -2.60
CA ILE A 267 -0.11 -8.84 -4.01
C ILE A 267 1.41 -8.72 -4.09
N SER A 268 2.04 -9.64 -4.83
CA SER A 268 3.47 -9.56 -5.10
C SER A 268 3.80 -8.29 -5.86
N SER A 269 4.87 -7.59 -5.46
CA SER A 269 5.29 -6.36 -6.14
C SER A 269 5.70 -6.57 -7.60
N SER A 270 6.01 -7.81 -8.01
CA SER A 270 6.25 -8.18 -9.42
C SER A 270 4.98 -8.18 -10.29
N ARG A 271 3.79 -8.09 -9.69
CA ARG A 271 2.51 -7.95 -10.39
C ARG A 271 2.10 -6.50 -10.60
N LEU A 272 2.85 -5.56 -10.05
CA LEU A 272 2.61 -4.13 -10.18
C LEU A 272 3.22 -3.61 -11.48
N ASN A 273 2.55 -2.65 -12.11
CA ASN A 273 2.97 -2.11 -13.40
C ASN A 273 3.26 -0.61 -13.36
N THR A 274 2.46 0.16 -12.64
CA THR A 274 2.59 1.61 -12.59
C THR A 274 2.28 2.15 -11.20
N ILE A 275 2.83 3.31 -10.86
CA ILE A 275 2.58 4.01 -9.59
C ILE A 275 2.37 5.50 -9.86
N TYR A 276 1.45 6.09 -9.15
CA TYR A 276 1.13 7.51 -9.21
C TYR A 276 0.73 8.03 -7.82
N THR A 277 1.12 9.24 -7.48
CA THR A 277 0.67 9.93 -6.26
C THR A 277 -0.22 11.09 -6.67
N ASP A 278 -1.46 11.11 -6.19
CA ASP A 278 -2.40 12.17 -6.50
C ASP A 278 -2.11 13.45 -5.69
N ARG A 279 -2.85 14.52 -5.97
CA ARG A 279 -2.68 15.83 -5.30
C ARG A 279 -3.09 15.82 -3.84
N GLU A 280 -3.92 14.88 -3.44
CA GLU A 280 -4.35 14.65 -2.07
C GLU A 280 -3.35 13.78 -1.28
N GLY A 281 -2.33 13.23 -1.96
CA GLY A 281 -1.29 12.38 -1.38
C GLY A 281 -1.63 10.90 -1.33
N TYR A 282 -2.74 10.46 -1.94
CA TYR A 282 -3.03 9.03 -2.08
C TYR A 282 -2.08 8.40 -3.10
N VAL A 283 -1.59 7.21 -2.77
CA VAL A 283 -0.76 6.42 -3.67
C VAL A 283 -1.64 5.47 -4.47
N TRP A 284 -1.57 5.59 -5.78
CA TRP A 284 -2.29 4.75 -6.72
C TRP A 284 -1.32 3.81 -7.42
N ILE A 285 -1.65 2.54 -7.49
CA ILE A 285 -0.83 1.53 -8.16
C ILE A 285 -1.69 0.79 -9.17
N GLY A 286 -1.21 0.71 -10.40
CA GLY A 286 -1.79 -0.17 -11.41
C GLY A 286 -1.07 -1.51 -11.42
N SER A 287 -1.81 -2.57 -11.61
CA SER A 287 -1.29 -3.94 -11.66
C SER A 287 -1.50 -4.56 -13.04
N TYR A 288 -0.93 -5.75 -13.25
CA TYR A 288 -1.17 -6.54 -14.47
C TYR A 288 -2.50 -7.30 -14.42
N ASP A 289 -3.07 -7.56 -13.23
CA ASP A 289 -4.19 -8.50 -13.08
C ASP A 289 -5.09 -8.25 -11.85
N HIS A 290 -4.79 -7.23 -11.06
CA HIS A 290 -5.56 -6.86 -9.85
C HIS A 290 -6.21 -5.47 -9.97
N GLY A 291 -6.24 -4.89 -11.18
CA GLY A 291 -6.81 -3.58 -11.41
C GLY A 291 -6.00 -2.45 -10.82
N LEU A 292 -6.70 -1.48 -10.27
CA LEU A 292 -6.20 -0.24 -9.69
C LEU A 292 -6.25 -0.34 -8.16
N LEU A 293 -5.13 -0.07 -7.51
CA LEU A 293 -5.00 -0.11 -6.05
C LEU A 293 -4.86 1.32 -5.53
N LYS A 294 -5.71 1.71 -4.58
CA LYS A 294 -5.66 3.02 -3.91
C LYS A 294 -5.19 2.86 -2.48
N GLY A 295 -4.03 3.40 -2.14
CA GLY A 295 -3.48 3.43 -0.78
C GLY A 295 -3.76 4.75 -0.07
N CYS A 296 -3.94 4.70 1.26
CA CYS A 296 -4.06 5.91 2.06
C CYS A 296 -2.81 6.78 1.95
N PRO A 297 -2.96 8.12 1.96
CA PRO A 297 -1.80 9.01 2.14
C PRO A 297 -1.11 8.59 3.42
N SER A 298 0.21 8.43 3.37
CA SER A 298 0.99 8.22 4.59
C SER A 298 0.64 9.36 5.54
N ALA A 299 0.11 9.02 6.72
CA ALA A 299 -0.09 10.02 7.75
C ALA A 299 1.23 10.79 7.89
N PRO A 300 1.19 12.14 7.93
CA PRO A 300 2.41 12.93 8.00
C PRO A 300 3.25 12.37 9.13
N SER A 301 4.46 11.91 8.81
CA SER A 301 5.43 11.28 9.72
C SER A 301 5.90 12.23 10.85
N GLY A 302 5.06 13.21 11.21
CA GLY A 302 5.29 14.21 12.23
C GLY A 302 5.25 13.70 13.67
N LEU A 303 4.80 12.47 13.93
CA LEU A 303 4.78 11.91 15.28
C LEU A 303 5.68 10.66 15.47
N ALA A 304 6.04 9.96 14.37
CA ALA A 304 6.92 8.79 14.47
C ALA A 304 8.40 9.10 14.26
N SER A 305 8.75 10.24 13.62
CA SER A 305 10.16 10.60 13.33
C SER A 305 10.82 11.47 14.40
N SER A 306 10.13 11.86 15.49
CA SER A 306 10.72 12.65 16.58
C SER A 306 11.22 11.82 17.79
N LEU A 307 11.04 10.49 17.76
CA LEU A 307 11.73 9.63 18.70
C LEU A 307 13.17 9.43 18.19
N SER A 308 14.02 10.41 18.46
CA SER A 308 15.46 10.25 18.29
C SER A 308 15.93 8.98 19.00
N VAL A 309 16.99 8.35 18.52
CA VAL A 309 17.62 7.19 19.19
C VAL A 309 17.81 7.48 20.70
N GLY A 310 18.02 8.73 21.08
CA GLY A 310 18.07 9.20 22.48
C GLY A 310 16.76 9.06 23.24
N SER A 311 15.59 9.26 22.58
CA SER A 311 14.28 9.09 23.24
C SER A 311 13.95 7.61 23.48
N ILE A 312 14.35 6.73 22.57
CA ILE A 312 14.20 5.27 22.75
C ILE A 312 15.05 4.81 23.94
N TRP A 313 16.30 5.27 24.05
CA TRP A 313 17.15 4.99 25.19
C TRP A 313 16.60 5.56 26.49
N ALA A 314 15.99 6.75 26.48
CA ALA A 314 15.33 7.33 27.63
C ALA A 314 14.13 6.49 28.11
N VAL A 315 13.29 6.01 27.19
CA VAL A 315 12.16 5.11 27.53
C VAL A 315 12.66 3.78 28.07
N ILE A 316 13.71 3.19 27.49
CA ILE A 316 14.33 1.96 27.99
C ILE A 316 14.92 2.20 29.38
N LEU A 317 15.62 3.31 29.63
CA LEU A 317 16.18 3.68 30.91
C LEU A 317 15.09 3.86 32.00
N ILE A 318 13.98 4.53 31.64
CA ILE A 318 12.82 4.68 32.54
C ILE A 318 12.21 3.31 32.84
N ALA A 319 12.03 2.44 31.85
CA ALA A 319 11.48 1.10 32.05
C ALA A 319 12.40 0.25 32.96
N VAL A 320 13.72 0.33 32.77
CA VAL A 320 14.70 -0.36 33.61
C VAL A 320 14.66 0.20 35.06
N CYS A 321 14.56 1.53 35.23
CA CYS A 321 14.43 2.15 36.54
C CYS A 321 13.13 1.72 37.25
N LEU A 322 11.99 1.68 36.54
CA LEU A 322 10.73 1.21 37.08
C LEU A 322 10.79 -0.28 37.50
N MET A 323 11.43 -1.12 36.70
CA MET A 323 11.64 -2.52 37.00
C MET A 323 12.55 -2.74 38.21
N THR A 324 13.62 -1.94 38.37
CA THR A 324 14.50 -2.00 39.55
C THR A 324 13.80 -1.51 40.79
N ILE A 325 12.98 -0.45 40.71
CA ILE A 325 12.16 0.05 41.81
C ILE A 325 11.12 -1.00 42.24
N LEU A 326 10.43 -1.61 41.27
CA LEU A 326 9.45 -2.67 41.52
C LEU A 326 10.13 -3.89 42.11
N TRP A 327 11.31 -4.30 41.60
CA TRP A 327 12.08 -5.41 42.18
C TRP A 327 12.55 -5.11 43.62
N PHE A 328 13.04 -3.88 43.89
CA PHE A 328 13.43 -3.43 45.19
C PHE A 328 12.23 -3.40 46.15
N TRP A 329 11.05 -2.94 45.69
CA TRP A 329 9.82 -2.93 46.45
C TRP A 329 9.33 -4.36 46.80
N LEU A 330 9.37 -5.27 45.80
CA LEU A 330 9.05 -6.68 46.01
C LEU A 330 10.06 -7.38 46.94
N TYR A 331 11.34 -7.01 46.83
CA TYR A 331 12.41 -7.51 47.72
C TYR A 331 12.20 -7.02 49.19
N GLN A 332 11.90 -5.76 49.37
CA GLN A 332 11.54 -5.18 50.66
C GLN A 332 10.28 -5.84 51.23
N ARG A 333 9.26 -6.05 50.42
CA ARG A 333 8.02 -6.74 50.83
C ARG A 333 8.27 -8.18 51.22
N ARG A 334 9.16 -8.92 50.51
CA ARG A 334 9.60 -10.27 50.93
C ARG A 334 10.38 -10.25 52.27
N ARG A 335 11.15 -9.22 52.52
CA ARG A 335 11.92 -9.08 53.74
C ARG A 335 11.05 -8.75 54.95
N ASN A 336 9.96 -8.00 54.75
CA ASN A 336 8.98 -7.68 55.79
C ASN A 336 7.98 -8.82 56.06
N LEU A 337 7.86 -9.83 55.17
CA LEU A 337 7.01 -11.00 55.36
C LEU A 337 7.69 -12.13 56.18
N ASN A 338 8.95 -11.99 56.55
CA ASN A 338 9.66 -12.95 57.38
C ASN A 338 9.65 -12.60 58.88
N PHE A 339 8.88 -11.60 59.30
CA PHE A 339 8.64 -11.28 60.69
C PHE A 339 7.11 -11.27 60.93
N ASP A 340 6.59 -12.37 61.36
CA ASP A 340 5.38 -12.63 62.13
C ASP A 340 4.66 -13.89 61.66
N LEU A 341 5.16 -15.03 62.16
CA LEU A 341 4.37 -16.24 62.28
C LEU A 341 3.82 -16.26 63.68
N ASN A 342 2.57 -15.87 63.87
CA ASN A 342 1.77 -16.24 65.05
C ASN A 342 0.51 -16.97 64.54
N PRO A 343 0.28 -18.21 64.95
CA PRO A 343 -0.83 -19.03 64.51
C PRO A 343 -2.05 -18.81 65.38
N ASN A 344 -3.05 -18.09 64.86
CA ASN A 344 -4.44 -18.21 65.32
C ASN A 344 -5.25 -17.03 64.77
N CYS A 345 -6.09 -17.29 63.76
CA CYS A 345 -7.47 -16.80 63.76
C CYS A 345 -8.29 -17.34 62.60
N GLN A 346 -9.50 -17.62 62.88
CA GLN A 346 -10.53 -18.34 62.13
C GLN A 346 -11.12 -17.56 60.99
N LEU A 347 -11.70 -18.30 60.05
CA LEU A 347 -12.55 -17.86 58.92
C LEU A 347 -13.65 -16.87 59.35
N SER A 348 -13.80 -15.85 58.55
CA SER A 348 -15.09 -15.23 58.28
C SER A 348 -15.06 -14.52 56.92
N THR A 349 -15.96 -14.92 56.05
CA THR A 349 -16.25 -14.29 54.75
C THR A 349 -16.93 -12.94 54.95
N PRO A 350 -16.61 -11.95 54.15
CA PRO A 350 -17.64 -11.01 53.74
C PRO A 350 -17.61 -10.61 52.26
N ASN A 351 -18.79 -10.58 51.71
CA ASN A 351 -19.37 -9.73 50.66
C ASN A 351 -18.38 -8.81 49.87
N CYS A 352 -18.30 -9.07 48.60
CA CYS A 352 -17.64 -8.20 47.64
C CYS A 352 -18.67 -7.29 46.96
N GLN A 353 -18.66 -6.01 47.30
CA GLN A 353 -19.26 -4.97 46.48
C GLN A 353 -18.18 -4.40 45.55
N LEU A 354 -18.42 -4.43 44.25
CA LEU A 354 -17.57 -3.82 43.21
C LEU A 354 -17.75 -2.30 43.21
N PRO A 355 -16.67 -1.53 43.02
CA PRO A 355 -16.76 -0.14 42.56
C PRO A 355 -16.82 -0.11 41.05
N THR A 356 -17.79 0.62 40.53
CA THR A 356 -17.92 1.00 39.14
C THR A 356 -16.76 1.92 38.74
N VAL A 357 -15.88 1.44 37.86
CA VAL A 357 -14.87 2.27 37.20
C VAL A 357 -15.28 2.43 35.73
N ASN A 358 -15.43 3.70 35.36
CA ASN A 358 -15.73 4.15 34.02
C ASN A 358 -14.47 3.95 33.15
N CYS A 359 -14.45 2.91 32.33
CA CYS A 359 -13.36 2.65 31.36
C CYS A 359 -13.89 2.76 29.95
N GLN A 360 -13.32 3.65 29.18
CA GLN A 360 -13.36 3.54 27.73
C GLN A 360 -12.40 2.43 27.30
N PRO A 361 -12.82 1.38 26.62
CA PRO A 361 -11.96 0.28 26.23
C PRO A 361 -11.19 0.59 24.96
N ILE A 362 -9.94 0.25 24.94
CA ILE A 362 -9.07 0.11 23.78
C ILE A 362 -9.65 -1.04 22.95
N ASP A 363 -9.99 -0.76 21.71
CA ASP A 363 -10.78 -1.65 20.84
C ASP A 363 -10.12 -3.03 20.59
N HIS A 364 -8.79 -3.14 20.61
CA HIS A 364 -8.08 -4.43 20.50
C HIS A 364 -8.36 -5.41 21.63
N GLU A 365 -8.50 -4.95 22.86
CA GLU A 365 -8.77 -5.80 24.02
C GLU A 365 -10.13 -6.54 23.88
N LEU A 366 -11.10 -5.93 23.24
CA LEU A 366 -12.41 -6.56 22.99
C LEU A 366 -12.29 -7.78 22.06
N ILE A 367 -11.51 -7.67 20.98
CA ILE A 367 -11.33 -8.75 20.02
C ILE A 367 -10.52 -9.90 20.63
N ASP A 368 -9.45 -9.61 21.35
CA ASP A 368 -8.64 -10.60 22.04
C ASP A 368 -9.47 -11.36 23.09
N ARG A 369 -10.29 -10.64 23.85
CA ARG A 369 -11.19 -11.24 24.82
C ARG A 369 -12.28 -12.08 24.16
N ALA A 370 -12.86 -11.59 23.03
CA ALA A 370 -13.83 -12.34 22.26
C ALA A 370 -13.24 -13.63 21.67
N THR A 371 -12.01 -13.57 21.15
CA THR A 371 -11.27 -14.73 20.63
C THR A 371 -11.08 -15.77 21.74
N CYS A 372 -10.54 -15.35 22.87
CA CYS A 372 -10.30 -16.23 24.03
C CYS A 372 -11.60 -16.91 24.52
N LEU A 373 -12.71 -16.16 24.60
CA LEU A 373 -14.01 -16.70 25.01
C LEU A 373 -14.55 -17.72 24.01
N VAL A 374 -14.41 -17.50 22.71
CA VAL A 374 -14.83 -18.45 21.69
C VAL A 374 -13.96 -19.72 21.74
N GLU A 375 -12.65 -19.58 21.87
CA GLU A 375 -11.71 -20.71 21.97
C GLU A 375 -11.97 -21.57 23.19
N GLN A 376 -12.22 -20.95 24.35
CA GLN A 376 -12.56 -21.67 25.60
C GLN A 376 -13.89 -22.43 25.52
N ASN A 377 -14.79 -21.99 24.64
CA ASN A 377 -16.13 -22.54 24.51
C ASN A 377 -16.37 -23.28 23.17
N LEU A 378 -15.31 -23.68 22.46
CA LEU A 378 -15.43 -24.38 21.16
C LEU A 378 -16.27 -25.66 21.27
N ALA A 379 -16.04 -26.48 22.29
CA ALA A 379 -16.75 -27.73 22.52
C ALA A 379 -18.08 -27.56 23.28
N THR A 380 -18.45 -26.34 23.66
CA THR A 380 -19.69 -26.08 24.41
C THR A 380 -20.87 -26.10 23.41
N PRO A 381 -21.83 -27.04 23.54
CA PRO A 381 -23.01 -27.06 22.69
C PRO A 381 -23.77 -25.73 22.79
N ASN A 382 -24.12 -25.17 21.62
CA ASN A 382 -24.92 -23.94 21.54
C ASN A 382 -24.27 -22.66 22.10
N TYR A 383 -22.93 -22.56 22.10
CA TYR A 383 -22.30 -21.27 22.36
C TYR A 383 -22.58 -20.32 21.17
N THR A 384 -23.55 -19.41 21.40
CA THR A 384 -24.11 -18.52 20.37
C THR A 384 -23.55 -17.09 20.48
N VAL A 385 -23.85 -16.23 19.48
CA VAL A 385 -23.50 -14.80 19.50
C VAL A 385 -24.12 -14.09 20.69
N GLU A 386 -25.33 -14.48 21.11
CA GLU A 386 -26.03 -13.95 22.29
C GLU A 386 -25.23 -14.24 23.56
N ARG A 387 -24.70 -15.46 23.66
CA ARG A 387 -23.89 -15.87 24.82
C ARG A 387 -22.55 -15.12 24.83
N LEU A 388 -21.89 -15.03 23.68
CA LEU A 388 -20.66 -14.25 23.54
C LEU A 388 -20.88 -12.78 23.94
N ALA A 389 -22.00 -12.18 23.52
CA ALA A 389 -22.35 -10.80 23.89
C ALA A 389 -22.51 -10.67 25.42
N GLN A 390 -23.21 -11.61 26.06
CA GLN A 390 -23.37 -11.63 27.53
C GLN A 390 -22.03 -11.75 28.25
N ASP A 391 -21.16 -12.67 27.81
CA ASP A 391 -19.86 -12.90 28.42
C ASP A 391 -18.89 -11.71 28.22
N LEU A 392 -19.14 -10.90 27.19
CA LEU A 392 -18.46 -9.62 26.93
C LEU A 392 -19.12 -8.42 27.64
N CYS A 393 -20.17 -8.66 28.44
CA CYS A 393 -20.98 -7.62 29.10
C CYS A 393 -21.58 -6.60 28.11
N MET A 394 -22.03 -7.07 26.93
CA MET A 394 -22.60 -6.26 25.86
C MET A 394 -23.98 -6.78 25.45
N ASP A 395 -24.81 -5.90 24.90
CA ASP A 395 -25.99 -6.34 24.17
C ASP A 395 -25.61 -6.86 22.77
N ARG A 396 -26.45 -7.72 22.19
CA ARG A 396 -26.22 -8.33 20.88
C ARG A 396 -26.01 -7.28 19.77
N THR A 397 -26.82 -6.21 19.78
CA THR A 397 -26.77 -5.16 18.78
C THR A 397 -25.47 -4.35 18.88
N GLY A 398 -25.04 -4.04 20.09
CA GLY A 398 -23.77 -3.36 20.38
C GLY A 398 -22.57 -4.18 19.94
N LEU A 399 -22.57 -5.50 20.27
CA LEU A 399 -21.53 -6.41 19.79
C LEU A 399 -21.49 -6.46 18.27
N TYR A 400 -22.64 -6.57 17.60
CA TYR A 400 -22.73 -6.61 16.15
C TYR A 400 -22.16 -5.35 15.49
N LYS A 401 -22.59 -4.16 15.95
CA LYS A 401 -22.10 -2.87 15.45
C LYS A 401 -20.58 -2.72 15.65
N LYS A 402 -20.11 -3.06 16.83
CA LYS A 402 -18.69 -2.89 17.22
C LYS A 402 -17.79 -3.84 16.44
N MET A 403 -18.12 -5.13 16.36
CA MET A 403 -17.33 -6.11 15.59
C MET A 403 -17.36 -5.85 14.09
N THR A 404 -18.50 -5.43 13.55
CA THR A 404 -18.58 -5.07 12.11
C THR A 404 -17.75 -3.82 11.81
N ALA A 405 -17.77 -2.82 12.69
CA ALA A 405 -16.95 -1.61 12.53
C ALA A 405 -15.46 -1.90 12.65
N MET A 406 -15.04 -2.83 13.53
CA MET A 406 -13.63 -3.12 13.80
C MET A 406 -13.04 -4.15 12.85
N LEU A 407 -13.80 -5.17 12.46
CA LEU A 407 -13.31 -6.33 11.71
C LEU A 407 -13.90 -6.43 10.29
N GLY A 408 -14.85 -5.55 9.92
CA GLY A 408 -15.61 -5.69 8.69
C GLY A 408 -16.46 -6.97 8.63
N ARG A 409 -16.55 -7.73 9.73
CA ARG A 409 -17.21 -9.05 9.78
C ARG A 409 -18.26 -9.11 10.89
N THR A 410 -19.31 -9.87 10.65
CA THR A 410 -20.34 -10.09 11.66
C THR A 410 -19.80 -10.99 12.79
N PRO A 411 -20.32 -10.88 14.05
CA PRO A 411 -19.95 -11.79 15.12
C PRO A 411 -20.12 -13.27 14.79
N THR A 412 -21.13 -13.61 13.99
CA THR A 412 -21.36 -14.99 13.51
C THR A 412 -20.23 -15.45 12.59
N ALA A 413 -19.79 -14.62 11.65
CA ALA A 413 -18.67 -14.92 10.74
C ALA A 413 -17.35 -15.01 11.51
N PHE A 414 -17.16 -14.14 12.51
CA PHE A 414 -16.00 -14.17 13.39
C PHE A 414 -15.91 -15.49 14.20
N MET A 415 -16.99 -15.89 14.87
CA MET A 415 -17.03 -17.17 15.59
C MET A 415 -16.81 -18.36 14.67
N ARG A 416 -17.38 -18.31 13.46
CA ARG A 416 -17.22 -19.34 12.44
C ARG A 416 -15.76 -19.49 12.02
N SER A 417 -15.05 -18.40 11.74
CA SER A 417 -13.64 -18.43 11.34
C SER A 417 -12.73 -19.06 12.40
N ILE A 418 -12.97 -18.78 13.69
CA ILE A 418 -12.22 -19.40 14.80
C ILE A 418 -12.47 -20.93 14.82
N ARG A 419 -13.72 -21.36 14.68
CA ARG A 419 -14.08 -22.78 14.62
C ARG A 419 -13.47 -23.50 13.43
N VAL A 420 -13.46 -22.85 12.25
CA VAL A 420 -12.81 -23.40 11.05
C VAL A 420 -11.31 -23.57 11.27
N ASN A 421 -10.62 -22.55 11.81
CA ASN A 421 -9.20 -22.63 12.10
C ASN A 421 -8.86 -23.75 13.11
N HIS A 422 -9.65 -23.91 14.16
CA HIS A 422 -9.47 -25.00 15.11
C HIS A 422 -9.71 -26.37 14.46
N ALA A 423 -10.72 -26.50 13.60
CA ALA A 423 -10.97 -27.74 12.85
C ALA A 423 -9.82 -28.07 11.91
N VAL A 424 -9.19 -27.08 11.24
CA VAL A 424 -7.98 -27.29 10.42
C VAL A 424 -6.85 -27.89 11.26
N GLN A 425 -6.60 -27.35 12.44
CA GLN A 425 -5.56 -27.87 13.34
C GLN A 425 -5.83 -29.32 13.77
N LEU A 426 -7.08 -29.66 14.08
CA LEU A 426 -7.48 -31.03 14.46
C LEU A 426 -7.35 -32.00 13.27
N ILE A 427 -7.72 -31.59 12.05
CA ILE A 427 -7.59 -32.44 10.85
C ILE A 427 -6.12 -32.76 10.54
N GLN A 428 -5.25 -31.76 10.71
CA GLN A 428 -3.81 -31.88 10.43
C GLN A 428 -3.03 -32.57 11.55
N GLY A 429 -3.46 -32.40 12.79
CA GLY A 429 -2.73 -32.87 13.99
C GLY A 429 -3.26 -34.17 14.61
N SER A 430 -4.35 -34.78 14.07
CA SER A 430 -4.98 -35.94 14.68
C SER A 430 -5.58 -36.92 13.66
N SER A 431 -5.86 -38.14 14.13
CA SER A 431 -6.56 -39.20 13.36
C SER A 431 -8.08 -39.20 13.55
N LEU A 432 -8.66 -38.11 14.10
CA LEU A 432 -10.08 -37.98 14.38
C LEU A 432 -10.93 -38.07 13.11
N THR A 433 -12.12 -38.65 13.22
CA THR A 433 -13.10 -38.66 12.12
C THR A 433 -13.63 -37.24 11.90
N MET A 434 -14.18 -36.95 10.70
CA MET A 434 -14.74 -35.63 10.40
C MET A 434 -15.91 -35.26 11.32
N THR A 435 -16.63 -36.27 11.83
CA THR A 435 -17.72 -36.06 12.83
C THR A 435 -17.14 -35.64 14.16
N GLU A 436 -16.10 -36.28 14.65
CA GLU A 436 -15.43 -35.92 15.91
C GLU A 436 -14.75 -34.52 15.81
N VAL A 437 -14.14 -34.19 14.65
CA VAL A 437 -13.59 -32.86 14.40
C VAL A 437 -14.67 -31.81 14.46
N ALA A 438 -15.84 -32.07 13.82
CA ALA A 438 -16.96 -31.12 13.84
C ALA A 438 -17.46 -30.87 15.27
N GLU A 439 -17.65 -31.94 16.05
CA GLU A 439 -18.08 -31.85 17.45
C GLU A 439 -17.09 -31.04 18.30
N ARG A 440 -15.80 -31.37 18.22
CA ARG A 440 -14.74 -30.70 19.01
C ARG A 440 -14.49 -29.27 18.59
N SER A 441 -14.85 -28.89 17.37
CA SER A 441 -14.75 -27.53 16.85
C SER A 441 -16.06 -26.73 16.97
N GLY A 442 -17.08 -27.31 17.62
CA GLY A 442 -18.36 -26.63 17.90
C GLY A 442 -19.28 -26.49 16.71
N PHE A 443 -19.15 -27.35 15.69
CA PHE A 443 -20.08 -27.41 14.58
C PHE A 443 -21.23 -28.40 14.89
N SER A 444 -22.44 -28.06 14.46
CA SER A 444 -23.62 -28.91 14.67
C SER A 444 -23.60 -30.21 13.87
N SER A 445 -22.81 -30.29 12.80
CA SER A 445 -22.61 -31.48 11.97
C SER A 445 -21.37 -31.38 11.09
N ALA A 446 -20.84 -32.51 10.66
CA ALA A 446 -19.74 -32.60 9.70
C ALA A 446 -20.10 -31.95 8.35
N SER A 447 -21.35 -32.09 7.92
CA SER A 447 -21.85 -31.46 6.68
C SER A 447 -21.87 -29.94 6.75
N TYR A 448 -22.28 -29.37 7.89
CA TYR A 448 -22.24 -27.93 8.10
C TYR A 448 -20.81 -27.41 8.21
N MET A 449 -19.93 -28.15 8.88
CA MET A 449 -18.49 -27.85 8.90
C MET A 449 -17.92 -27.80 7.48
N ALA A 450 -18.20 -28.80 6.63
CA ALA A 450 -17.71 -28.83 5.26
C ALA A 450 -18.20 -27.63 4.42
N LYS A 451 -19.45 -27.20 4.62
CA LYS A 451 -19.98 -25.99 3.99
C LYS A 451 -19.20 -24.75 4.43
N CYS A 452 -18.95 -24.58 5.73
CA CYS A 452 -18.16 -23.47 6.26
C CYS A 452 -16.71 -23.47 5.74
N PHE A 453 -16.09 -24.65 5.58
CA PHE A 453 -14.77 -24.76 4.98
C PHE A 453 -14.75 -24.29 3.53
N GLN A 454 -15.78 -24.67 2.76
CA GLN A 454 -15.90 -24.22 1.37
C GLN A 454 -16.10 -22.71 1.26
N GLU A 455 -16.90 -22.12 2.18
CA GLU A 455 -17.15 -20.69 2.22
C GLU A 455 -15.94 -19.87 2.69
N ASP A 456 -15.19 -20.35 3.71
CA ASP A 456 -14.11 -19.58 4.33
C ASP A 456 -12.72 -19.88 3.72
N LEU A 457 -12.48 -21.12 3.19
CA LEU A 457 -11.18 -21.58 2.71
C LEU A 457 -11.17 -22.03 1.23
N GLY A 458 -12.35 -22.13 0.59
CA GLY A 458 -12.47 -22.63 -0.77
C GLY A 458 -12.08 -24.11 -0.96
N LYS A 459 -11.97 -24.88 0.13
CA LYS A 459 -11.48 -26.27 0.15
C LYS A 459 -12.42 -27.16 0.96
N ASN A 460 -12.43 -28.48 0.66
CA ASN A 460 -13.12 -29.44 1.52
C ASN A 460 -12.22 -29.88 2.68
N PRO A 461 -12.78 -30.19 3.87
CA PRO A 461 -12.01 -30.67 5.01
C PRO A 461 -11.20 -31.95 4.72
N SER A 462 -11.71 -32.83 3.85
CA SER A 462 -11.03 -34.05 3.42
C SER A 462 -9.73 -33.80 2.64
N ASP A 463 -9.67 -32.68 1.89
CA ASP A 463 -8.51 -32.34 1.05
C ASP A 463 -7.29 -31.98 1.90
N LEU A 464 -7.52 -31.53 3.14
CA LEU A 464 -6.45 -31.16 4.09
C LEU A 464 -5.79 -32.35 4.73
N ARG A 465 -6.41 -33.55 4.69
CA ARG A 465 -5.85 -34.80 5.21
C ARG A 465 -4.95 -35.50 4.19
N GLY A 466 -5.07 -35.17 2.90
CA GLY A 466 -4.38 -35.88 1.80
C GLY A 466 -2.91 -35.54 1.60
N ASN A 467 -2.32 -34.61 2.35
CA ASN A 467 -0.92 -34.21 2.19
C ASN A 467 0.07 -34.89 3.17
N GLN A 468 -0.31 -36.00 3.79
CA GLN A 468 0.55 -36.79 4.68
C GLN A 468 0.74 -38.23 4.16
N GLN A 469 1.07 -38.40 2.87
CA GLN A 469 1.66 -39.64 2.34
C GLN A 469 2.96 -39.34 1.61
#